data_4149c4c5390bf0299711d79c3934430e
#
_entry.id   4149c4c5390bf0299711d79c3934430e
#
_cell.length_a   1.000
_cell.length_b   1.000
_cell.length_c   1.000
_cell.angle_alpha   90.00
_cell.angle_beta   90.00
_cell.angle_gamma   90.00
#
_symmetry.space_group_name_H-M   'P 1'
#
loop_
_entity.id
_entity.type
_entity.pdbx_description
1 polymer ?
#
loop_
_entity_poly.entity_id
_entity_poly.type
_entity_poly.pdbx_seq_one_letter_code
_entity_poly.pdbx_strand_id
1 'polypeptide(L)'
;VGGSLRKVALLDNFCWGNPDKPDKLGGLVRAAQACYDVALGYETPFISGKDSLYNEFETEKESISIPPTLLISAVAVMDDVERAVTMDCKREGDLVYIIGTTWNELGGSQYYDIHGYVGNRVPRVDSKKGKRLMDTLSAVMERGLVRACHDLSEGGIGVAAAEMAFAGGLGMVIHLGQVPLGEAM
;
A
#
# COMPACT_ATOMS: atom_id res chain seq x y z
N VAL A 1 -4.22 6.10 10.78
CA VAL A 1 -4.71 7.25 11.60
C VAL A 1 -5.88 6.91 12.52
N GLY A 2 -6.45 5.69 12.46
CA GLY A 2 -7.54 5.27 13.32
C GLY A 2 -8.96 5.50 12.77
N GLY A 3 -9.10 5.67 11.44
CA GLY A 3 -10.41 5.68 10.79
C GLY A 3 -11.14 4.34 10.98
N SER A 4 -12.47 4.38 11.03
CA SER A 4 -13.28 3.18 11.25
C SER A 4 -13.24 2.26 10.02
N LEU A 5 -12.76 1.04 10.18
CA LEU A 5 -12.75 0.01 9.13
C LEU A 5 -14.17 -0.41 8.66
N ARG A 6 -15.20 -0.11 9.45
CA ARG A 6 -16.60 -0.36 9.08
C ARG A 6 -17.21 0.74 8.21
N LYS A 7 -16.52 1.86 8.05
CA LYS A 7 -16.95 3.04 7.31
C LYS A 7 -15.90 3.43 6.28
N VAL A 8 -15.34 2.45 5.57
CA VAL A 8 -14.39 2.67 4.48
C VAL A 8 -15.13 2.59 3.15
N ALA A 9 -14.80 3.51 2.26
CA ALA A 9 -15.23 3.50 0.87
C ALA A 9 -14.01 3.65 -0.04
N LEU A 10 -14.02 2.96 -1.16
CA LEU A 10 -12.96 2.96 -2.15
C LEU A 10 -13.36 3.68 -3.42
N LEU A 11 -12.37 4.29 -4.07
CA LEU A 11 -12.47 4.85 -5.41
C LEU A 11 -11.30 4.30 -6.22
N ASP A 12 -11.56 3.89 -7.45
CA ASP A 12 -10.52 3.47 -8.38
C ASP A 12 -10.17 4.58 -9.37
N ASN A 13 -8.97 4.50 -9.92
CA ASN A 13 -8.55 5.27 -11.06
C ASN A 13 -7.68 4.37 -11.95
N PHE A 14 -8.27 3.84 -13.01
CA PHE A 14 -7.56 3.09 -14.02
C PHE A 14 -6.96 4.04 -15.05
N CYS A 15 -5.65 3.94 -15.26
CA CYS A 15 -4.94 4.60 -16.35
C CYS A 15 -4.33 3.50 -17.21
N TRP A 16 -4.89 3.29 -18.40
CA TRP A 16 -4.61 2.12 -19.23
C TRP A 16 -4.42 2.46 -20.69
N GLY A 17 -3.66 1.63 -21.40
CA GLY A 17 -3.55 1.71 -22.85
C GLY A 17 -4.80 1.22 -23.55
N ASN A 18 -4.75 1.19 -24.90
CA ASN A 18 -5.88 0.85 -25.75
C ASN A 18 -6.43 -0.56 -25.46
N PRO A 19 -7.68 -0.70 -24.99
CA PRO A 19 -8.28 -1.99 -24.68
C PRO A 19 -8.61 -2.85 -25.92
N ASP A 20 -8.52 -2.32 -27.14
CA ASP A 20 -8.61 -3.12 -28.35
C ASP A 20 -7.37 -3.99 -28.56
N LYS A 21 -6.28 -3.72 -27.85
CA LYS A 21 -5.08 -4.55 -27.82
C LYS A 21 -5.26 -5.68 -26.79
N PRO A 22 -5.19 -6.98 -27.18
CA PRO A 22 -5.52 -8.11 -26.28
C PRO A 22 -4.70 -8.16 -25.00
N ASP A 23 -3.42 -7.77 -25.05
CA ASP A 23 -2.55 -7.71 -23.89
C ASP A 23 -2.98 -6.62 -22.89
N LYS A 24 -3.43 -5.45 -23.38
CA LYS A 24 -3.95 -4.35 -22.56
C LYS A 24 -5.28 -4.73 -21.92
N LEU A 25 -6.20 -5.28 -22.73
CA LEU A 25 -7.50 -5.76 -22.24
C LEU A 25 -7.32 -6.87 -21.20
N GLY A 26 -6.46 -7.86 -21.47
CA GLY A 26 -6.20 -8.96 -20.54
C GLY A 26 -5.65 -8.46 -19.19
N GLY A 27 -4.75 -7.46 -19.22
CA GLY A 27 -4.25 -6.79 -18.02
C GLY A 27 -5.35 -6.07 -17.26
N LEU A 28 -6.20 -5.32 -17.95
CA LEU A 28 -7.33 -4.59 -17.37
C LEU A 28 -8.33 -5.52 -16.66
N VAL A 29 -8.71 -6.62 -17.33
CA VAL A 29 -9.63 -7.62 -16.76
C VAL A 29 -9.05 -8.23 -15.47
N ARG A 30 -7.76 -8.58 -15.49
CA ARG A 30 -7.08 -9.11 -14.28
C ARG A 30 -7.01 -8.10 -13.15
N ALA A 31 -6.76 -6.83 -13.45
CA ALA A 31 -6.75 -5.77 -12.46
C ALA A 31 -8.14 -5.54 -11.86
N ALA A 32 -9.19 -5.51 -12.69
CA ALA A 32 -10.57 -5.40 -12.23
C ALA A 32 -10.98 -6.60 -11.35
N GLN A 33 -10.59 -7.82 -11.73
CA GLN A 33 -10.83 -9.01 -10.91
C GLN A 33 -10.11 -8.91 -9.56
N ALA A 34 -8.87 -8.43 -9.54
CA ALA A 34 -8.14 -8.20 -8.28
C ALA A 34 -8.83 -7.16 -7.39
N CYS A 35 -9.36 -6.07 -7.96
CA CYS A 35 -10.16 -5.10 -7.22
C CYS A 35 -11.38 -5.76 -6.55
N TYR A 36 -12.10 -6.59 -7.30
CA TYR A 36 -13.26 -7.33 -6.79
C TYR A 36 -12.86 -8.27 -5.63
N ASP A 37 -11.86 -9.12 -5.83
CA ASP A 37 -11.44 -10.12 -4.85
C ASP A 37 -10.91 -9.47 -3.57
N VAL A 38 -10.12 -8.41 -3.69
CA VAL A 38 -9.54 -7.71 -2.54
C VAL A 38 -10.59 -6.88 -1.80
N ALA A 39 -11.48 -6.19 -2.52
CA ALA A 39 -12.58 -5.44 -1.91
C ALA A 39 -13.50 -6.35 -1.08
N LEU A 40 -13.82 -7.55 -1.58
CA LEU A 40 -14.56 -8.55 -0.82
C LEU A 40 -13.76 -9.06 0.39
N GLY A 41 -12.45 -9.30 0.21
CA GLY A 41 -11.59 -9.78 1.28
C GLY A 41 -11.42 -8.79 2.43
N TYR A 42 -11.41 -7.50 2.15
CA TYR A 42 -11.35 -6.42 3.15
C TYR A 42 -12.73 -5.91 3.58
N GLU A 43 -13.80 -6.31 2.90
CA GLU A 43 -15.17 -5.82 3.13
C GLU A 43 -15.29 -4.30 2.92
N THR A 44 -14.59 -3.79 1.92
CA THR A 44 -14.52 -2.36 1.59
C THR A 44 -15.11 -2.11 0.21
N PRO A 45 -16.27 -1.43 0.09
CA PRO A 45 -16.93 -1.24 -1.19
C PRO A 45 -16.27 -0.15 -2.05
N PHE A 46 -16.19 -0.38 -3.35
CA PHE A 46 -16.03 0.70 -4.31
C PHE A 46 -17.35 1.47 -4.45
N ILE A 47 -17.28 2.79 -4.35
CA ILE A 47 -18.44 3.68 -4.45
C ILE A 47 -18.39 4.60 -5.66
N SER A 48 -17.23 4.78 -6.25
CA SER A 48 -17.00 5.58 -7.45
C SER A 48 -15.66 5.20 -8.06
N GLY A 49 -15.41 5.72 -9.23
CA GLY A 49 -14.14 5.56 -9.93
C GLY A 49 -14.04 6.46 -11.13
N LYS A 50 -12.87 6.47 -11.75
CA LYS A 50 -12.57 7.21 -12.96
C LYS A 50 -11.60 6.41 -13.82
N ASP A 51 -11.94 6.21 -15.08
CA ASP A 51 -11.17 5.42 -16.01
C ASP A 51 -10.63 6.25 -17.17
N SER A 52 -9.38 5.99 -17.53
CA SER A 52 -8.74 6.49 -18.74
C SER A 52 -8.19 5.29 -19.50
N LEU A 53 -8.95 4.78 -20.48
CA LEU A 53 -8.70 3.49 -21.13
C LEU A 53 -8.06 3.61 -22.52
N TYR A 54 -7.58 4.77 -22.91
CA TYR A 54 -6.91 4.97 -24.19
C TYR A 54 -5.73 5.93 -24.05
N ASN A 55 -4.91 5.71 -23.04
CA ASN A 55 -3.73 6.54 -22.79
C ASN A 55 -2.57 6.04 -23.66
N GLU A 56 -2.57 6.44 -24.91
CA GLU A 56 -1.54 6.14 -25.89
C GLU A 56 -1.11 7.38 -26.64
N PHE A 57 0.15 7.41 -26.97
CA PHE A 57 0.72 8.40 -27.89
C PHE A 57 1.12 7.66 -29.16
N GLU A 58 0.53 8.05 -30.28
CA GLU A 58 0.76 7.41 -31.58
C GLU A 58 1.48 8.35 -32.53
N THR A 59 2.51 7.84 -33.17
CA THR A 59 3.21 8.50 -34.27
C THR A 59 3.16 7.58 -35.50
N GLU A 60 3.60 8.08 -36.65
CA GLU A 60 3.70 7.26 -37.87
C GLU A 60 4.66 6.04 -37.70
N LYS A 61 5.52 6.05 -36.71
CA LYS A 61 6.55 5.04 -36.51
C LYS A 61 6.36 4.15 -35.31
N GLU A 62 5.68 4.63 -34.28
CA GLU A 62 5.54 3.92 -33.00
C GLU A 62 4.26 4.31 -32.25
N SER A 63 3.80 3.39 -31.44
CA SER A 63 2.71 3.60 -30.46
C SER A 63 3.28 3.40 -29.06
N ILE A 64 3.24 4.45 -28.24
CA ILE A 64 3.70 4.43 -26.85
C ILE A 64 2.47 4.39 -25.94
N SER A 65 2.28 3.28 -25.26
CA SER A 65 1.21 3.08 -24.30
C SER A 65 1.67 3.45 -22.90
N ILE A 66 0.83 4.09 -22.11
CA ILE A 66 1.10 4.28 -20.68
C ILE A 66 1.34 2.91 -20.01
N PRO A 67 2.28 2.79 -19.07
CA PRO A 67 2.35 1.61 -18.22
C PRO A 67 1.01 1.43 -17.50
N PRO A 68 0.46 0.19 -17.44
CA PRO A 68 -0.79 -0.07 -16.74
C PRO A 68 -0.72 0.39 -15.29
N THR A 69 -1.57 1.34 -14.92
CA THR A 69 -1.55 1.97 -13.60
C THR A 69 -2.94 1.96 -12.99
N LEU A 70 -3.03 1.47 -11.75
CA LEU A 70 -4.24 1.49 -10.94
C LEU A 70 -3.95 2.20 -9.63
N LEU A 71 -4.64 3.32 -9.40
CA LEU A 71 -4.60 4.06 -8.15
C LEU A 71 -5.90 3.83 -7.38
N ILE A 72 -5.79 3.33 -6.16
CA ILE A 72 -6.93 3.16 -5.25
C ILE A 72 -6.87 4.23 -4.17
N SER A 73 -7.95 5.00 -4.06
CA SER A 73 -8.15 5.94 -2.96
C SER A 73 -9.12 5.32 -1.95
N ALA A 74 -8.80 5.45 -0.67
CA ALA A 74 -9.66 5.00 0.41
C ALA A 74 -10.07 6.19 1.29
N VAL A 75 -11.35 6.25 1.61
CA VAL A 75 -11.91 7.25 2.54
C VAL A 75 -12.53 6.51 3.72
N ALA A 76 -12.15 6.91 4.93
CA ALA A 76 -12.74 6.38 6.15
C ALA A 76 -13.22 7.51 7.05
N VAL A 77 -14.24 7.23 7.85
CA VAL A 77 -14.79 8.19 8.82
C VAL A 77 -14.22 7.91 10.20
N MET A 78 -13.79 8.97 10.86
CA MET A 78 -13.37 8.96 12.26
C MET A 78 -14.41 9.72 13.10
N ASP A 79 -14.86 9.10 14.19
CA ASP A 79 -15.92 9.70 15.02
C ASP A 79 -15.37 10.83 15.91
N ASP A 80 -14.09 10.78 16.25
CA ASP A 80 -13.41 11.78 17.09
C ASP A 80 -11.99 12.04 16.57
N VAL A 81 -11.76 13.21 16.01
CA VAL A 81 -10.47 13.61 15.43
C VAL A 81 -9.36 13.73 16.48
N GLU A 82 -9.69 13.98 17.75
CA GLU A 82 -8.69 14.08 18.83
C GLU A 82 -8.03 12.73 19.13
N ARG A 83 -8.65 11.64 18.67
CA ARG A 83 -8.12 10.27 18.78
C ARG A 83 -7.25 9.85 17.59
N ALA A 84 -6.99 10.77 16.67
CA ALA A 84 -6.16 10.47 15.50
C ALA A 84 -4.74 10.10 15.92
N VAL A 85 -4.25 9.00 15.36
CA VAL A 85 -2.86 8.53 15.54
C VAL A 85 -2.06 9.00 14.33
N THR A 86 -1.18 9.96 14.54
CA THR A 86 -0.28 10.50 13.51
C THR A 86 1.05 9.75 13.47
N MET A 87 1.85 9.96 12.42
CA MET A 87 3.09 9.21 12.20
C MET A 87 4.27 9.67 13.06
N ASP A 88 4.28 10.89 13.55
CA ASP A 88 5.39 11.48 14.27
C ASP A 88 5.70 10.77 15.59
N CYS A 89 6.96 10.50 15.90
CA CYS A 89 7.39 9.94 17.17
C CYS A 89 7.07 10.91 18.32
N LYS A 90 6.48 10.42 19.42
CA LYS A 90 5.95 11.26 20.50
C LYS A 90 6.87 11.38 21.70
N ARG A 91 7.62 10.34 22.05
CA ARG A 91 8.42 10.29 23.28
C ARG A 91 9.70 9.52 23.07
N GLU A 92 10.76 9.99 23.70
CA GLU A 92 11.98 9.22 23.88
C GLU A 92 11.71 7.96 24.71
N GLY A 93 12.32 6.85 24.30
CA GLY A 93 12.17 5.55 24.96
C GLY A 93 10.94 4.75 24.53
N ASP A 94 10.09 5.27 23.64
CA ASP A 94 8.98 4.48 23.07
C ASP A 94 9.53 3.32 22.23
N LEU A 95 8.86 2.16 22.33
CA LEU A 95 9.20 0.99 21.52
C LEU A 95 8.59 1.09 20.14
N VAL A 96 9.37 0.71 19.14
CA VAL A 96 8.93 0.66 17.73
C VAL A 96 8.70 -0.79 17.32
N TYR A 97 7.54 -1.07 16.74
CA TYR A 97 7.17 -2.39 16.28
C TYR A 97 6.91 -2.37 14.78
N ILE A 98 7.36 -3.42 14.08
CA ILE A 98 6.89 -3.76 12.75
C ILE A 98 5.74 -4.74 12.88
N ILE A 99 4.63 -4.46 12.20
CA ILE A 99 3.46 -5.30 12.15
C ILE A 99 3.36 -5.90 10.75
N GLY A 100 3.40 -7.23 10.67
CA GLY A 100 3.43 -7.98 9.42
C GLY A 100 4.74 -8.72 9.22
N THR A 101 4.92 -9.29 8.05
CA THR A 101 6.07 -10.09 7.69
C THR A 101 6.71 -9.55 6.42
N THR A 102 8.01 -9.39 6.43
CA THR A 102 8.79 -8.98 5.25
C THR A 102 9.17 -10.22 4.44
N TRP A 103 8.90 -10.20 3.15
CA TRP A 103 9.18 -11.28 2.22
C TRP A 103 10.25 -10.87 1.20
N ASN A 104 10.91 -11.84 0.59
CA ASN A 104 11.84 -11.59 -0.51
C ASN A 104 11.05 -11.39 -1.82
N GLU A 105 10.48 -10.22 -2.00
CA GLU A 105 9.57 -9.84 -3.09
C GLU A 105 9.99 -8.48 -3.69
N LEU A 106 11.20 -8.40 -4.24
CA LEU A 106 11.76 -7.17 -4.83
C LEU A 106 11.52 -7.05 -6.33
N GLY A 107 10.77 -7.98 -6.95
CA GLY A 107 10.48 -7.94 -8.38
C GLY A 107 9.72 -6.67 -8.76
N GLY A 108 10.17 -5.99 -9.82
CA GLY A 108 9.61 -4.73 -10.30
C GLY A 108 9.90 -3.52 -9.41
N SER A 109 10.75 -3.64 -8.40
CA SER A 109 11.12 -2.53 -7.52
C SER A 109 12.13 -1.60 -8.16
N GLN A 110 12.14 -0.34 -7.75
CA GLN A 110 13.18 0.62 -8.14
C GLN A 110 14.57 0.19 -7.67
N TYR A 111 14.66 -0.54 -6.55
CA TYR A 111 15.93 -1.11 -6.10
C TYR A 111 16.53 -2.08 -7.13
N TYR A 112 15.71 -2.95 -7.73
CA TYR A 112 16.17 -3.83 -8.80
C TYR A 112 16.49 -3.06 -10.08
N ASP A 113 15.70 -2.04 -10.42
CA ASP A 113 15.89 -1.23 -11.62
C ASP A 113 17.25 -0.52 -11.62
N ILE A 114 17.65 0.12 -10.53
CA ILE A 114 18.98 0.78 -10.42
C ILE A 114 20.16 -0.21 -10.51
N HIS A 115 19.91 -1.50 -10.29
CA HIS A 115 20.88 -2.58 -10.45
C HIS A 115 20.75 -3.33 -11.80
N GLY A 116 19.88 -2.87 -12.70
CA GLY A 116 19.65 -3.48 -14.01
C GLY A 116 18.85 -4.78 -13.97
N TYR A 117 18.08 -5.03 -12.92
CA TYR A 117 17.23 -6.21 -12.78
C TYR A 117 15.75 -5.83 -12.80
N VAL A 118 14.89 -6.73 -13.30
CA VAL A 118 13.45 -6.63 -13.16
C VAL A 118 12.95 -7.54 -12.03
N GLY A 119 13.44 -8.76 -11.97
CA GLY A 119 12.98 -9.79 -11.04
C GLY A 119 11.60 -10.35 -11.40
N ASN A 120 11.24 -11.47 -10.81
CA ASN A 120 9.97 -12.16 -11.07
C ASN A 120 9.14 -12.44 -9.82
N ARG A 121 9.61 -12.04 -8.63
CA ARG A 121 8.89 -12.14 -7.37
C ARG A 121 8.39 -10.75 -6.97
N VAL A 122 7.16 -10.46 -7.34
CA VAL A 122 6.48 -9.22 -6.95
C VAL A 122 5.74 -9.41 -5.63
N PRO A 123 5.50 -8.33 -4.85
CA PRO A 123 4.71 -8.39 -3.62
C PRO A 123 3.33 -9.01 -3.84
N ARG A 124 2.93 -9.88 -2.92
CA ARG A 124 1.63 -10.55 -2.94
C ARG A 124 0.80 -10.15 -1.73
N VAL A 125 -0.49 -9.95 -1.96
CA VAL A 125 -1.44 -9.61 -0.91
C VAL A 125 -2.23 -10.85 -0.49
N ASP A 126 -2.22 -11.13 0.82
CA ASP A 126 -3.16 -12.05 1.47
C ASP A 126 -4.22 -11.19 2.18
N SER A 127 -5.37 -11.00 1.53
CA SER A 127 -6.45 -10.13 2.04
C SER A 127 -6.98 -10.57 3.41
N LYS A 128 -6.99 -11.87 3.72
CA LYS A 128 -7.44 -12.37 5.02
C LYS A 128 -6.48 -12.01 6.15
N LYS A 129 -5.18 -12.17 5.89
CA LYS A 129 -4.14 -11.76 6.85
C LYS A 129 -4.11 -10.26 6.99
N GLY A 130 -4.16 -9.53 5.87
CA GLY A 130 -4.19 -8.08 5.85
C GLY A 130 -5.38 -7.51 6.63
N LYS A 131 -6.58 -8.02 6.37
CA LYS A 131 -7.78 -7.59 7.12
C LYS A 131 -7.63 -7.83 8.62
N ARG A 132 -7.18 -9.03 9.03
CA ARG A 132 -6.95 -9.33 10.45
C ARG A 132 -5.95 -8.37 11.10
N LEU A 133 -4.87 -8.04 10.39
CA LEU A 133 -3.87 -7.09 10.84
C LEU A 133 -4.49 -5.71 11.03
N MET A 134 -5.24 -5.21 10.05
CA MET A 134 -5.89 -3.90 10.11
C MET A 134 -6.94 -3.83 11.23
N ASP A 135 -7.78 -4.86 11.37
CA ASP A 135 -8.78 -4.96 12.44
C ASP A 135 -8.10 -4.93 13.83
N THR A 136 -7.00 -5.67 13.99
CA THR A 136 -6.25 -5.71 15.25
C THR A 136 -5.60 -4.35 15.54
N LEU A 137 -4.97 -3.73 14.53
CA LEU A 137 -4.34 -2.43 14.67
C LEU A 137 -5.36 -1.35 15.04
N SER A 138 -6.51 -1.33 14.38
CA SER A 138 -7.61 -0.42 14.70
C SER A 138 -8.07 -0.59 16.16
N ALA A 139 -8.25 -1.83 16.61
CA ALA A 139 -8.68 -2.12 17.98
C ALA A 139 -7.66 -1.67 19.04
N VAL A 140 -6.36 -1.77 18.79
CA VAL A 140 -5.34 -1.29 19.73
C VAL A 140 -5.19 0.23 19.69
N MET A 141 -5.44 0.88 18.54
CA MET A 141 -5.54 2.34 18.43
C MET A 141 -6.74 2.87 19.25
N GLU A 142 -7.92 2.27 19.10
CA GLU A 142 -9.12 2.62 19.87
C GLU A 142 -8.91 2.54 21.39
N ARG A 143 -8.05 1.63 21.84
CA ARG A 143 -7.67 1.49 23.25
C ARG A 143 -6.58 2.47 23.70
N GLY A 144 -6.10 3.35 22.81
CA GLY A 144 -5.04 4.32 23.12
C GLY A 144 -3.66 3.70 23.36
N LEU A 145 -3.40 2.49 22.84
CA LEU A 145 -2.15 1.78 23.03
C LEU A 145 -1.08 2.15 21.98
N VAL A 146 -1.47 2.84 20.91
CA VAL A 146 -0.59 3.28 19.83
C VAL A 146 -0.46 4.79 19.88
N ARG A 147 0.78 5.31 19.96
CA ARG A 147 1.05 6.75 19.97
C ARG A 147 1.39 7.31 18.59
N ALA A 148 1.99 6.49 17.76
CA ALA A 148 2.36 6.84 16.39
C ALA A 148 2.17 5.60 15.49
N CYS A 149 1.79 5.81 14.26
CA CYS A 149 1.65 4.73 13.28
C CYS A 149 1.94 5.27 11.89
N HIS A 150 2.71 4.51 11.12
CA HIS A 150 3.02 4.81 9.74
C HIS A 150 3.03 3.53 8.91
N ASP A 151 2.60 3.62 7.69
CA ASP A 151 2.69 2.53 6.73
C ASP A 151 4.10 2.46 6.09
N LEU A 152 4.49 1.26 5.70
CA LEU A 152 5.72 1.03 4.96
C LEU A 152 5.40 1.12 3.46
N SER A 153 5.49 2.34 2.92
CA SER A 153 5.23 2.66 1.51
C SER A 153 6.54 2.73 0.70
N GLU A 154 6.71 3.80 -0.05
CA GLU A 154 7.88 4.10 -0.86
C GLU A 154 9.16 4.14 0.01
N GLY A 155 10.16 3.37 -0.38
CA GLY A 155 11.44 3.27 0.34
C GLY A 155 11.44 2.36 1.57
N GLY A 156 10.31 1.72 1.90
CA GLY A 156 10.19 0.69 2.93
C GLY A 156 10.53 1.19 4.34
N ILE A 157 11.06 0.28 5.16
CA ILE A 157 11.35 0.54 6.60
C ILE A 157 12.31 1.71 6.83
N GLY A 158 13.30 1.90 5.94
CA GLY A 158 14.29 2.97 6.10
C GLY A 158 13.66 4.35 5.99
N VAL A 159 12.82 4.55 4.99
CA VAL A 159 12.14 5.83 4.76
C VAL A 159 11.06 6.05 5.81
N ALA A 160 10.19 5.09 6.06
CA ALA A 160 9.13 5.22 7.07
C ALA A 160 9.68 5.55 8.46
N ALA A 161 10.77 4.89 8.87
CA ALA A 161 11.43 5.18 10.14
C ALA A 161 12.04 6.60 10.18
N ALA A 162 12.66 7.04 9.08
CA ALA A 162 13.18 8.40 8.97
C ALA A 162 12.06 9.44 9.04
N GLU A 163 10.96 9.22 8.34
CA GLU A 163 9.79 10.11 8.36
C GLU A 163 9.18 10.23 9.75
N MET A 164 9.00 9.12 10.46
CA MET A 164 8.52 9.14 11.85
C MET A 164 9.48 9.88 12.79
N ALA A 165 10.78 9.69 12.61
CA ALA A 165 11.82 10.28 13.43
C ALA A 165 11.89 11.81 13.24
N PHE A 166 12.04 12.28 12.00
CA PHE A 166 12.15 13.72 11.77
C PHE A 166 10.83 14.47 11.97
N ALA A 167 9.67 13.85 11.72
CA ALA A 167 8.38 14.46 12.02
C ALA A 167 8.18 14.68 13.52
N GLY A 168 8.72 13.79 14.37
CA GLY A 168 8.67 13.90 15.82
C GLY A 168 9.86 14.64 16.44
N GLY A 169 10.89 15.00 15.64
CA GLY A 169 12.12 15.59 16.15
C GLY A 169 12.93 14.66 17.06
N LEU A 170 12.79 13.36 16.91
CA LEU A 170 13.43 12.32 17.73
C LEU A 170 14.31 11.41 16.87
N GLY A 171 15.34 10.81 17.47
CA GLY A 171 16.12 9.75 16.84
C GLY A 171 15.45 8.39 16.97
N MET A 172 15.85 7.45 16.12
CA MET A 172 15.37 6.06 16.17
C MET A 172 16.53 5.08 16.06
N VAL A 173 16.50 4.01 16.85
CA VAL A 173 17.44 2.89 16.77
C VAL A 173 16.68 1.66 16.26
N ILE A 174 17.13 1.09 15.16
CA ILE A 174 16.48 -0.04 14.51
C ILE A 174 17.43 -1.23 14.49
N HIS A 175 16.99 -2.35 15.03
CA HIS A 175 17.71 -3.62 14.99
C HIS A 175 17.16 -4.48 13.83
N LEU A 176 17.74 -4.38 12.65
CA LEU A 176 17.28 -5.09 11.44
C LEU A 176 17.18 -6.62 11.63
N GLY A 177 18.02 -7.20 12.48
CA GLY A 177 17.95 -8.63 12.81
C GLY A 177 16.69 -9.07 13.56
N GLN A 178 15.87 -8.13 14.01
CA GLN A 178 14.59 -8.40 14.69
C GLN A 178 13.37 -8.19 13.76
N VAL A 179 13.60 -7.77 12.52
CA VAL A 179 12.52 -7.61 11.54
C VAL A 179 11.95 -9.00 11.22
N PRO A 180 10.62 -9.21 11.33
CA PRO A 180 10.00 -10.49 11.00
C PRO A 180 10.18 -10.82 9.51
N LEU A 181 10.91 -11.87 9.23
CA LEU A 181 11.16 -12.36 7.87
C LEU A 181 10.33 -13.61 7.61
N GLY A 182 9.69 -13.66 6.44
CA GLY A 182 9.05 -14.86 5.93
C GLY A 182 10.08 -15.79 5.27
N GLU A 183 9.87 -17.09 5.38
CA GLU A 183 10.66 -18.07 4.64
C GLU A 183 10.39 -17.88 3.14
N ALA A 184 11.45 -17.95 2.33
CA ALA A 184 11.31 -17.93 0.88
C ALA A 184 10.53 -19.19 0.45
N MET A 185 9.32 -19.00 -0.10
CA MET A 185 8.56 -20.07 -0.75
C MET A 185 9.18 -20.45 -2.10
#